data_ce2b0a6d8b382fa90b166d0e57f61f7e
#
_entry.id   ce2b0a6d8b382fa90b166d0e57f61f7e
#
_cell.length_a   1.000
_cell.length_b   1.000
_cell.length_c   1.000
_cell.angle_alpha   90.00
_cell.angle_beta   90.00
_cell.angle_gamma   90.00
#
_symmetry.space_group_name_H-M   'P 1'
#
loop_
_entity.id
_entity.type
_entity.pdbx_description
1 polymer ?
#
loop_
_entity_poly.entity_id
_entity_poly.type
_entity_poly.pdbx_seq_one_letter_code
_entity_poly.pdbx_strand_id
1 'polypeptide(L)'
;IENIPSIGFSLMDYSLEADFTGAKKYARMIVEKVLSKKADKHLCLNVNFPKGDVELIKGVKVCRQAYAKYEEDFEERKDPSGKKYYWLTGIFQNLEKSKDTDVWALENNYVSVVPVQYDLTNHLLKNKIEKDYTWKS
;
A
#
# COMPACT_ATOMS: atom_id res chain seq x y z
N ILE A 1 -7.69 9.30 12.57
CA ILE A 1 -7.84 9.55 13.98
C ILE A 1 -8.10 11.02 14.22
N GLU A 2 -7.29 11.93 13.64
CA GLU A 2 -7.51 13.38 13.79
C GLU A 2 -8.59 13.94 12.84
N ASN A 3 -9.26 13.10 12.08
CA ASN A 3 -10.24 13.49 11.07
C ASN A 3 -9.69 14.51 10.03
N ILE A 4 -8.44 14.33 9.65
CA ILE A 4 -7.77 15.12 8.63
C ILE A 4 -7.60 14.25 7.39
N PRO A 5 -8.11 14.67 6.22
CA PRO A 5 -7.85 13.97 4.96
C PRO A 5 -6.35 13.80 4.73
N SER A 6 -5.93 12.59 4.45
CA SER A 6 -4.50 12.24 4.35
C SER A 6 -4.22 11.43 3.09
N ILE A 7 -3.06 11.65 2.48
CA ILE A 7 -2.59 10.88 1.33
C ILE A 7 -1.12 10.54 1.56
N GLY A 8 -0.81 9.24 1.62
CA GLY A 8 0.56 8.73 1.61
C GLY A 8 0.98 8.40 0.17
N PHE A 9 2.17 8.85 -0.23
CA PHE A 9 2.74 8.57 -1.54
C PHE A 9 4.02 7.75 -1.43
N SER A 10 4.16 6.70 -2.26
CA SER A 10 5.37 5.88 -2.35
C SER A 10 5.70 5.58 -3.81
N LEU A 11 6.99 5.50 -4.12
CA LEU A 11 7.50 5.09 -5.43
C LEU A 11 8.12 3.69 -5.30
N MET A 12 7.79 2.77 -6.22
CA MET A 12 8.32 1.41 -6.26
C MET A 12 9.74 1.36 -6.87
N ASP A 13 10.54 2.38 -6.59
CA ASP A 13 11.96 2.42 -6.94
C ASP A 13 12.79 2.80 -5.72
N TYR A 14 13.66 1.87 -5.30
CA TYR A 14 14.53 2.03 -4.13
C TYR A 14 15.95 2.47 -4.50
N SER A 15 16.20 2.80 -5.79
CA SER A 15 17.51 3.26 -6.23
C SER A 15 17.79 4.70 -5.76
N LEU A 16 19.06 5.03 -5.58
CA LEU A 16 19.48 6.41 -5.29
C LEU A 16 19.22 7.36 -6.47
N GLU A 17 19.14 6.81 -7.68
CA GLU A 17 18.88 7.52 -8.94
C GLU A 17 17.42 7.46 -9.37
N ALA A 18 16.48 7.21 -8.43
CA ALA A 18 15.07 7.08 -8.75
C ALA A 18 14.50 8.33 -9.43
N ASP A 19 13.83 8.15 -10.57
CA ASP A 19 13.14 9.24 -11.27
C ASP A 19 11.75 9.47 -10.67
N PHE A 20 11.55 10.64 -10.09
CA PHE A 20 10.28 11.08 -9.51
C PHE A 20 9.37 11.83 -10.48
N THR A 21 9.71 11.96 -11.75
CA THR A 21 8.93 12.75 -12.73
C THR A 21 7.50 12.25 -12.84
N GLY A 22 7.31 10.95 -12.98
CA GLY A 22 5.97 10.35 -13.00
C GLY A 22 5.23 10.51 -11.69
N ALA A 23 5.91 10.26 -10.56
CA ALA A 23 5.33 10.42 -9.24
C ALA A 23 4.85 11.85 -8.98
N LYS A 24 5.64 12.87 -9.30
CA LYS A 24 5.27 14.31 -9.18
C LYS A 24 4.02 14.65 -10.00
N LYS A 25 3.97 14.22 -11.27
CA LYS A 25 2.83 14.47 -12.16
C LYS A 25 1.53 13.89 -11.59
N TYR A 26 1.53 12.62 -11.22
CA TYR A 26 0.33 11.94 -10.75
C TYR A 26 -0.04 12.30 -9.31
N ALA A 27 0.93 12.56 -8.43
CA ALA A 27 0.67 13.05 -7.07
C ALA A 27 -0.07 14.38 -7.13
N ARG A 28 0.42 15.34 -7.92
CA ARG A 28 -0.24 16.63 -8.13
C ARG A 28 -1.68 16.45 -8.61
N MET A 29 -1.89 15.64 -9.65
CA MET A 29 -3.21 15.38 -10.21
C MET A 29 -4.18 14.79 -9.17
N ILE A 30 -3.71 13.84 -8.35
CA ILE A 30 -4.53 13.21 -7.30
C ILE A 30 -4.89 14.23 -6.23
N VAL A 31 -3.92 15.02 -5.75
CA VAL A 31 -4.17 16.07 -4.76
C VAL A 31 -5.18 17.10 -5.28
N GLU A 32 -5.00 17.61 -6.50
CA GLU A 32 -5.92 18.56 -7.12
C GLU A 32 -7.35 18.00 -7.22
N LYS A 33 -7.50 16.72 -7.58
CA LYS A 33 -8.80 16.04 -7.61
C LYS A 33 -9.44 15.89 -6.25
N VAL A 34 -8.66 15.55 -5.23
CA VAL A 34 -9.15 15.44 -3.84
C VAL A 34 -9.59 16.82 -3.32
N LEU A 35 -8.78 17.85 -3.55
CA LEU A 35 -9.09 19.22 -3.12
C LEU A 35 -10.26 19.85 -3.89
N SER A 36 -10.47 19.48 -5.16
CA SER A 36 -11.58 20.02 -5.98
C SER A 36 -12.97 19.53 -5.51
N LYS A 37 -13.01 18.48 -4.70
CA LYS A 37 -14.20 17.97 -4.06
C LYS A 37 -14.09 18.23 -2.56
N LYS A 38 -15.21 18.44 -1.88
CA LYS A 38 -15.20 18.48 -0.41
C LYS A 38 -14.78 17.09 0.07
N ALA A 39 -13.48 16.95 0.39
CA ALA A 39 -12.92 15.68 0.83
C ALA A 39 -13.62 15.19 2.11
N ASP A 40 -13.91 13.89 2.17
CA ASP A 40 -14.38 13.28 3.40
C ASP A 40 -13.30 13.45 4.48
N LYS A 41 -13.70 13.83 5.68
CA LYS A 41 -12.79 14.02 6.81
C LYS A 41 -12.08 12.73 7.22
N HIS A 42 -12.61 11.56 6.83
CA HIS A 42 -12.01 10.25 7.08
C HIS A 42 -11.19 9.72 5.90
N LEU A 43 -11.04 10.54 4.84
CA LEU A 43 -10.26 10.12 3.68
C LEU A 43 -8.81 9.86 4.08
N CYS A 44 -8.38 8.61 3.86
CA CYS A 44 -6.98 8.22 3.97
C CYS A 44 -6.63 7.36 2.77
N LEU A 45 -5.69 7.82 1.94
CA LEU A 45 -5.29 7.12 0.73
C LEU A 45 -3.84 6.67 0.83
N ASN A 46 -3.59 5.41 0.48
CA ASN A 46 -2.26 4.89 0.19
C ASN A 46 -2.09 4.85 -1.33
N VAL A 47 -1.17 5.66 -1.83
CA VAL A 47 -0.92 5.82 -3.26
C VAL A 47 0.48 5.38 -3.59
N ASN A 48 0.61 4.40 -4.48
CA ASN A 48 1.89 3.91 -4.93
C ASN A 48 2.06 4.11 -6.43
N PHE A 49 3.26 4.56 -6.83
CA PHE A 49 3.64 4.77 -8.22
C PHE A 49 4.48 3.60 -8.71
N PRO A 50 4.21 3.08 -9.92
CA PRO A 50 5.06 2.06 -10.53
C PRO A 50 6.45 2.63 -10.83
N LYS A 51 7.46 1.75 -10.85
CA LYS A 51 8.81 2.08 -11.32
C LYS A 51 8.82 2.28 -12.83
N GLY A 52 9.65 3.19 -13.32
CA GLY A 52 9.92 3.40 -14.75
C GLY A 52 9.42 4.74 -15.27
N ASP A 53 9.49 4.88 -16.58
CA ASP A 53 9.20 6.13 -17.28
C ASP A 53 7.74 6.56 -17.13
N VAL A 54 7.52 7.85 -16.98
CA VAL A 54 6.18 8.46 -16.87
C VAL A 54 5.28 8.12 -18.06
N GLU A 55 5.86 7.96 -19.25
CA GLU A 55 5.12 7.64 -20.49
C GLU A 55 4.55 6.21 -20.48
N LEU A 56 5.10 5.33 -19.68
CA LEU A 56 4.61 3.96 -19.51
C LEU A 56 3.44 3.86 -18.54
N ILE A 57 3.18 4.92 -17.73
CA ILE A 57 2.09 4.93 -16.78
C ILE A 57 0.75 5.08 -17.51
N LYS A 58 -0.07 4.03 -17.45
CA LYS A 58 -1.36 3.95 -18.15
C LYS A 58 -2.49 4.74 -17.50
N GLY A 59 -2.30 5.20 -16.26
CA GLY A 59 -3.29 5.98 -15.53
C GLY A 59 -3.36 5.62 -14.05
N VAL A 60 -4.45 6.01 -13.41
CA VAL A 60 -4.70 5.76 -11.98
C VAL A 60 -5.80 4.72 -11.82
N LYS A 61 -5.60 3.78 -10.90
CA LYS A 61 -6.56 2.73 -10.59
C LYS A 61 -6.84 2.69 -9.09
N VAL A 62 -8.11 2.78 -8.73
CA VAL A 62 -8.55 2.54 -7.34
C VAL A 62 -8.59 1.03 -7.12
N CYS A 63 -7.91 0.59 -6.09
CA CYS A 63 -7.65 -0.81 -5.80
C CYS A 63 -7.98 -1.16 -4.35
N ARG A 64 -8.09 -2.43 -4.07
CA ARG A 64 -7.93 -2.95 -2.70
C ARG A 64 -6.49 -3.43 -2.48
N GLN A 65 -6.11 -3.57 -1.24
CA GLN A 65 -4.84 -4.21 -0.87
C GLN A 65 -4.82 -5.66 -1.34
N ALA A 66 -3.70 -6.10 -1.91
CA ALA A 66 -3.49 -7.49 -2.29
C ALA A 66 -3.34 -8.39 -1.07
N TYR A 67 -3.77 -9.64 -1.22
CA TYR A 67 -3.41 -10.69 -0.28
C TYR A 67 -1.97 -11.15 -0.59
N ALA A 68 -1.02 -10.53 0.07
CA ALA A 68 0.40 -10.74 -0.13
C ALA A 68 1.13 -10.78 1.21
N LYS A 69 2.27 -11.43 1.25
CA LYS A 69 3.14 -11.48 2.43
C LYS A 69 4.59 -11.22 2.05
N TYR A 70 5.34 -10.76 3.01
CA TYR A 70 6.79 -10.80 2.95
C TYR A 70 7.24 -12.09 3.66
N GLU A 71 7.92 -12.98 2.96
CA GLU A 71 8.50 -14.18 3.57
C GLU A 71 9.89 -13.82 4.05
N GLU A 72 9.97 -13.55 5.35
CA GLU A 72 11.19 -13.08 5.99
C GLU A 72 12.18 -14.24 6.18
N ASP A 73 13.45 -13.95 5.99
CA ASP A 73 14.56 -14.85 6.26
C ASP A 73 15.71 -14.09 6.92
N PHE A 74 16.54 -14.80 7.69
CA PHE A 74 17.68 -14.24 8.38
C PHE A 74 18.97 -14.83 7.83
N GLU A 75 19.75 -14.02 7.11
CA GLU A 75 21.07 -14.40 6.65
C GLU A 75 22.12 -14.11 7.73
N GLU A 76 22.79 -15.16 8.23
CA GLU A 76 23.91 -15.00 9.17
C GLU A 76 25.13 -14.45 8.42
N ARG A 77 25.68 -13.36 8.93
CA ARG A 77 26.93 -12.74 8.44
C ARG A 77 27.89 -12.52 9.58
N LYS A 78 29.17 -12.24 9.24
CA LYS A 78 30.21 -11.83 10.22
C LYS A 78 30.75 -10.46 9.85
N ASP A 79 30.98 -9.64 10.87
CA ASP A 79 31.68 -8.38 10.71
C ASP A 79 33.20 -8.61 10.53
N PRO A 80 33.99 -7.56 10.21
CA PRO A 80 35.45 -7.68 10.08
C PRO A 80 36.16 -8.16 11.35
N SER A 81 35.53 -8.05 12.51
CA SER A 81 36.04 -8.53 13.81
C SER A 81 35.63 -9.97 14.12
N GLY A 82 34.88 -10.63 13.21
CA GLY A 82 34.41 -11.99 13.35
C GLY A 82 33.12 -12.15 14.17
N LYS A 83 32.52 -11.03 14.63
CA LYS A 83 31.25 -11.07 15.37
C LYS A 83 30.10 -11.37 14.43
N LYS A 84 29.25 -12.34 14.80
CA LYS A 84 28.06 -12.69 14.05
C LYS A 84 27.00 -11.59 14.16
N TYR A 85 26.34 -11.29 13.04
CA TYR A 85 25.11 -10.52 12.98
C TYR A 85 24.16 -11.14 11.96
N TYR A 86 22.88 -10.81 12.06
CA TYR A 86 21.86 -11.34 11.17
C TYR A 86 21.30 -10.20 10.32
N TRP A 87 21.27 -10.44 9.01
CA TRP A 87 20.70 -9.52 8.06
C TRP A 87 19.27 -10.00 7.73
N LEU A 88 18.28 -9.17 8.02
CA LEU A 88 16.92 -9.46 7.63
C LEU A 88 16.80 -9.36 6.11
N THR A 89 16.47 -10.47 5.49
CA THR A 89 16.17 -10.61 4.06
C THR A 89 14.74 -11.08 3.90
N GLY A 90 14.27 -11.18 2.67
CA GLY A 90 12.95 -11.73 2.41
C GLY A 90 12.53 -11.58 0.97
N ILE A 91 11.48 -12.31 0.63
CA ILE A 91 10.90 -12.30 -0.70
C ILE A 91 9.42 -11.89 -0.58
N PHE A 92 9.03 -10.88 -1.35
CA PHE A 92 7.63 -10.51 -1.47
C PHE A 92 6.89 -11.56 -2.31
N GLN A 93 5.84 -12.13 -1.73
CA GLN A 93 4.99 -13.13 -2.39
C GLN A 93 3.58 -12.59 -2.55
N ASN A 94 3.17 -12.38 -3.79
CA ASN A 94 1.77 -12.13 -4.10
C ASN A 94 1.03 -13.48 -4.17
N LEU A 95 0.08 -13.68 -3.26
CA LEU A 95 -0.67 -14.94 -3.13
C LEU A 95 -1.95 -14.98 -3.97
N GLU A 96 -2.22 -13.93 -4.73
CA GLU A 96 -3.41 -13.84 -5.59
C GLU A 96 -3.09 -13.19 -6.95
N LYS A 97 -3.98 -13.42 -7.93
CA LYS A 97 -3.84 -12.89 -9.29
C LYS A 97 -4.99 -11.94 -9.68
N SER A 98 -5.70 -11.43 -8.68
CA SER A 98 -6.87 -10.58 -8.95
C SER A 98 -6.46 -9.23 -9.53
N LYS A 99 -7.21 -8.76 -10.54
CA LYS A 99 -6.90 -7.50 -11.26
C LYS A 99 -7.35 -6.24 -10.54
N ASP A 100 -8.03 -6.38 -9.40
CA ASP A 100 -8.52 -5.26 -8.58
C ASP A 100 -7.56 -4.87 -7.45
N THR A 101 -6.37 -5.50 -7.40
CA THR A 101 -5.37 -5.28 -6.36
C THR A 101 -4.35 -4.21 -6.72
N ASP A 102 -3.75 -3.60 -5.71
CA ASP A 102 -2.67 -2.64 -5.82
C ASP A 102 -1.41 -3.25 -6.46
N VAL A 103 -1.05 -4.48 -6.10
CA VAL A 103 0.08 -5.19 -6.69
C VAL A 103 -0.12 -5.38 -8.19
N TRP A 104 -1.31 -5.88 -8.59
CA TRP A 104 -1.60 -6.01 -10.02
C TRP A 104 -1.55 -4.68 -10.76
N ALA A 105 -2.07 -3.61 -10.16
CA ALA A 105 -2.05 -2.29 -10.76
C ALA A 105 -0.61 -1.81 -11.03
N LEU A 106 0.26 -1.94 -10.04
CA LEU A 106 1.68 -1.54 -10.14
C LEU A 106 2.44 -2.38 -11.18
N GLU A 107 2.27 -3.71 -11.18
CA GLU A 107 2.87 -4.61 -12.16
C GLU A 107 2.42 -4.33 -13.60
N ASN A 108 1.25 -3.71 -13.78
CA ASN A 108 0.70 -3.35 -15.08
C ASN A 108 0.84 -1.85 -15.43
N ASN A 109 1.71 -1.14 -14.73
CA ASN A 109 2.03 0.27 -14.93
C ASN A 109 0.84 1.22 -14.67
N TYR A 110 0.02 0.94 -13.67
CA TYR A 110 -0.96 1.88 -13.14
C TYR A 110 -0.49 2.44 -11.80
N VAL A 111 -0.78 3.70 -11.56
CA VAL A 111 -0.72 4.25 -10.19
C VAL A 111 -1.83 3.60 -9.38
N SER A 112 -1.50 2.95 -8.28
CA SER A 112 -2.49 2.36 -7.39
C SER A 112 -2.96 3.37 -6.35
N VAL A 113 -4.25 3.39 -6.07
CA VAL A 113 -4.88 4.20 -5.00
C VAL A 113 -5.71 3.27 -4.15
N VAL A 114 -5.27 3.03 -2.92
CA VAL A 114 -5.97 2.19 -1.96
C VAL A 114 -6.55 3.06 -0.84
N PRO A 115 -7.88 3.14 -0.70
CA PRO A 115 -8.48 3.72 0.48
C PRO A 115 -8.18 2.85 1.70
N VAL A 116 -7.64 3.46 2.74
CA VAL A 116 -7.28 2.75 3.98
C VAL A 116 -8.00 3.35 5.18
N GLN A 117 -8.13 2.55 6.23
CA GLN A 117 -8.70 2.99 7.50
C GLN A 117 -7.90 2.39 8.65
N TYR A 118 -7.92 3.05 9.79
CA TYR A 118 -7.24 2.58 11.00
C TYR A 118 -8.04 1.51 11.75
N ASP A 119 -9.36 1.49 11.60
CA ASP A 119 -10.23 0.53 12.27
C ASP A 119 -10.17 -0.82 11.56
N LEU A 120 -9.51 -1.78 12.19
CA LEU A 120 -9.36 -3.15 11.71
C LEU A 120 -10.55 -4.04 12.08
N THR A 121 -11.57 -3.51 12.74
CA THR A 121 -12.75 -4.26 13.14
C THR A 121 -13.55 -4.72 11.92
N ASN A 122 -13.77 -6.01 11.79
CA ASN A 122 -14.75 -6.53 10.83
C ASN A 122 -16.17 -6.31 11.38
N HIS A 123 -16.73 -5.14 11.10
CA HIS A 123 -18.05 -4.74 11.60
C HIS A 123 -19.18 -5.68 11.17
N LEU A 124 -19.08 -6.27 9.97
CA LEU A 124 -20.08 -7.24 9.50
C LEU A 124 -20.03 -8.52 10.34
N LEU A 125 -18.83 -9.03 10.59
CA LEU A 125 -18.66 -10.22 11.42
C LEU A 125 -19.00 -9.94 12.90
N LYS A 126 -18.62 -8.76 13.42
CA LYS A 126 -19.00 -8.32 14.77
C LYS A 126 -20.51 -8.38 14.95
N ASN A 127 -21.28 -7.75 14.06
CA ASN A 127 -22.73 -7.72 14.14
C ASN A 127 -23.36 -9.13 14.00
N LYS A 128 -22.74 -10.01 13.18
CA LYS A 128 -23.17 -11.40 13.08
C LYS A 128 -22.94 -12.16 14.39
N ILE A 129 -21.75 -12.02 14.99
CA ILE A 129 -21.42 -12.66 16.28
C ILE A 129 -22.36 -12.18 17.39
N GLU A 130 -22.62 -10.88 17.48
CA GLU A 130 -23.56 -10.34 18.47
C GLU A 130 -24.98 -10.92 18.33
N LYS A 131 -25.41 -11.20 17.11
CA LYS A 131 -26.73 -11.75 16.83
C LYS A 131 -26.82 -13.27 17.05
N ASP A 132 -25.79 -14.01 16.61
CA ASP A 132 -25.82 -15.46 16.53
C ASP A 132 -25.38 -16.14 17.84
N TYR A 133 -24.64 -15.43 18.71
CA TYR A 133 -24.10 -15.98 19.95
C TYR A 133 -24.70 -15.28 21.17
N THR A 134 -25.20 -16.07 22.12
CA THR A 134 -25.67 -15.56 23.41
C THR A 134 -24.56 -15.65 24.45
N TRP A 135 -23.95 -14.51 24.78
CA TRP A 135 -22.91 -14.40 25.81
C TRP A 135 -23.54 -14.21 27.20
N LYS A 136 -24.26 -15.21 27.71
CA LYS A 136 -24.75 -15.17 29.07
C LYS A 136 -23.64 -15.65 30.02
N SER A 137 -23.23 -14.79 30.96
CA SER A 137 -22.44 -15.16 32.13
C SER A 137 -23.32 -15.89 33.14
#